data_d3bba0883d6429c05eaf3fe826afca4a
#
_entry.id   d3bba0883d6429c05eaf3fe826afca4a
#
_cell.length_a   1.000
_cell.length_b   1.000
_cell.length_c   1.000
_cell.angle_alpha   90.00
_cell.angle_beta   90.00
_cell.angle_gamma   90.00
#
_symmetry.space_group_name_H-M   'P 1'
#
loop_
_entity.id
_entity.type
_entity.pdbx_description
1 polymer ?
#
loop_
_entity_poly.entity_id
_entity_poly.type
_entity_poly.pdbx_seq_one_letter_code
_entity_poly.pdbx_strand_id
1 'polypeptide(L)'
;MCIRDSNILNLNYPGLGTVKSLHEAGDDTTALKELLAYYRNRKNIKNPNVTSDPPSDVERGYADYAIDEYRFYVNENYLEDKILKKPYSLQNSDKTINWKFTPKGADNEYQKQLHRHNWMPLQGKSYQESHDEKYMLSWKEVYTDWIAKHPLPEGSPDKFKWYQLQVSTRIMGQTELFEYFKSSPNFTSEWLSFFLIHFAEHADYLSQYKYAGGNNILLSQAVALVFAGTLFPELK
;
A
#
# COMPACT_ATOMS: atom_id res chain seq x y z
N MET A 1 -7.07 -19.89 -10.41
CA MET A 1 -6.81 -18.44 -10.35
C MET A 1 -6.21 -18.06 -11.69
N CYS A 2 -6.94 -17.38 -12.57
CA CYS A 2 -6.36 -16.93 -13.84
C CYS A 2 -5.26 -15.93 -13.53
N ILE A 3 -4.10 -16.04 -14.18
CA ILE A 3 -3.12 -14.97 -14.17
C ILE A 3 -3.71 -13.77 -14.92
N ARG A 4 -4.56 -12.98 -14.27
CA ARG A 4 -4.80 -11.59 -14.67
C ARG A 4 -3.49 -10.80 -14.65
N ASP A 5 -2.51 -11.30 -13.89
CA ASP A 5 -1.16 -10.75 -13.71
C ASP A 5 -0.30 -10.75 -14.99
N SER A 6 -0.51 -11.69 -15.93
CA SER A 6 0.23 -11.73 -17.20
C SER A 6 -0.03 -10.47 -18.06
N ASN A 7 -1.15 -9.78 -17.84
CA ASN A 7 -1.45 -8.53 -18.53
C ASN A 7 -0.70 -7.32 -17.98
N ILE A 8 -0.31 -7.36 -16.69
CA ILE A 8 0.40 -6.27 -16.02
C ILE A 8 1.91 -6.50 -15.94
N LEU A 9 2.39 -7.75 -16.04
CA LEU A 9 3.80 -8.11 -15.95
C LEU A 9 4.46 -8.18 -17.32
N ASN A 10 5.66 -7.62 -17.42
CA ASN A 10 6.58 -7.89 -18.51
C ASN A 10 7.34 -9.18 -18.25
N LEU A 11 6.79 -10.33 -18.63
CA LEU A 11 7.42 -11.64 -18.45
C LEU A 11 8.76 -11.81 -19.19
N ASN A 12 9.15 -10.86 -20.05
CA ASN A 12 10.47 -10.82 -20.67
C ASN A 12 11.48 -10.03 -19.82
N TYR A 13 11.08 -9.47 -18.68
CA TYR A 13 12.00 -8.78 -17.79
C TYR A 13 13.08 -9.74 -17.26
N PRO A 14 14.36 -9.29 -17.19
CA PRO A 14 15.46 -10.14 -16.72
C PRO A 14 15.19 -10.76 -15.35
N GLY A 15 15.34 -12.08 -15.26
CA GLY A 15 15.08 -12.86 -14.02
C GLY A 15 13.68 -13.50 -13.96
N LEU A 16 12.76 -13.18 -14.86
CA LEU A 16 11.42 -13.78 -14.91
C LEU A 16 11.30 -14.98 -15.89
N GLY A 17 12.42 -15.47 -16.44
CA GLY A 17 12.39 -16.57 -17.43
C GLY A 17 11.68 -17.84 -16.95
N THR A 18 11.93 -18.29 -15.70
CA THR A 18 11.24 -19.44 -15.11
C THR A 18 9.75 -19.18 -14.94
N VAL A 19 9.38 -17.99 -14.42
CA VAL A 19 7.98 -17.55 -14.28
C VAL A 19 7.26 -17.61 -15.63
N LYS A 20 7.91 -17.05 -16.67
CA LYS A 20 7.39 -17.06 -18.04
C LYS A 20 7.14 -18.47 -18.55
N SER A 21 8.14 -19.36 -18.45
CA SER A 21 8.05 -20.74 -18.96
C SER A 21 6.94 -21.54 -18.26
N LEU A 22 6.79 -21.37 -16.95
CA LEU A 22 5.74 -22.03 -16.18
C LEU A 22 4.35 -21.51 -16.58
N HIS A 23 4.22 -20.20 -16.77
CA HIS A 23 2.98 -19.59 -17.23
C HIS A 23 2.59 -20.09 -18.64
N GLU A 24 3.53 -20.11 -19.59
CA GLU A 24 3.31 -20.61 -20.95
C GLU A 24 2.94 -22.10 -20.96
N ALA A 25 3.41 -22.88 -19.97
CA ALA A 25 3.01 -24.27 -19.76
C ALA A 25 1.65 -24.44 -19.05
N GLY A 26 1.01 -23.35 -18.62
CA GLY A 26 -0.27 -23.39 -17.90
C GLY A 26 -0.15 -23.70 -16.40
N ASP A 27 1.05 -23.78 -15.82
CA ASP A 27 1.27 -23.97 -14.39
C ASP A 27 1.37 -22.63 -13.64
N ASP A 28 0.25 -21.94 -13.61
CA ASP A 28 0.14 -20.60 -12.99
C ASP A 28 0.40 -20.62 -11.48
N THR A 29 0.08 -21.72 -10.81
CA THR A 29 0.30 -21.87 -9.37
C THR A 29 1.79 -21.86 -9.03
N THR A 30 2.59 -22.63 -9.77
CA THR A 30 4.04 -22.64 -9.58
C THR A 30 4.67 -21.36 -10.08
N ALA A 31 4.19 -20.78 -11.19
CA ALA A 31 4.65 -19.48 -11.69
C ALA A 31 4.52 -18.36 -10.64
N LEU A 32 3.40 -18.29 -9.90
CA LEU A 32 3.22 -17.32 -8.82
C LEU A 32 4.16 -17.53 -7.63
N LYS A 33 4.45 -18.79 -7.27
CA LYS A 33 5.42 -19.09 -6.23
C LYS A 33 6.84 -18.68 -6.64
N GLU A 34 7.22 -18.94 -7.88
CA GLU A 34 8.51 -18.51 -8.44
C GLU A 34 8.59 -16.97 -8.54
N LEU A 35 7.50 -16.28 -8.87
CA LEU A 35 7.44 -14.83 -8.87
C LEU A 35 7.67 -14.27 -7.45
N LEU A 36 7.04 -14.86 -6.43
CA LEU A 36 7.28 -14.49 -5.03
C LEU A 36 8.74 -14.72 -4.63
N ALA A 37 9.30 -15.86 -5.01
CA ALA A 37 10.71 -16.18 -4.75
C ALA A 37 11.65 -15.16 -5.45
N TYR A 38 11.35 -14.78 -6.67
CA TYR A 38 12.06 -13.72 -7.39
C TYR A 38 12.06 -12.40 -6.61
N TYR A 39 10.88 -11.90 -6.20
CA TYR A 39 10.78 -10.64 -5.45
C TYR A 39 11.50 -10.69 -4.10
N ARG A 40 11.47 -11.82 -3.40
CA ARG A 40 12.19 -12.01 -2.13
C ARG A 40 13.71 -12.00 -2.31
N ASN A 41 14.20 -12.54 -3.42
CA ASN A 41 15.63 -12.74 -3.67
C ASN A 41 16.30 -11.61 -4.46
N ARG A 42 15.55 -10.71 -5.10
CA ARG A 42 16.15 -9.60 -5.84
C ARG A 42 16.89 -8.64 -4.91
N LYS A 43 18.15 -8.33 -5.23
CA LYS A 43 19.04 -7.50 -4.39
C LYS A 43 19.41 -6.17 -5.02
N ASN A 44 19.15 -6.02 -6.30
CA ASN A 44 19.53 -4.85 -7.11
C ASN A 44 18.55 -3.68 -7.00
N ILE A 45 17.38 -3.91 -6.42
CA ILE A 45 16.34 -2.90 -6.22
C ILE A 45 16.13 -2.72 -4.71
N LYS A 46 16.29 -1.49 -4.24
CA LYS A 46 16.10 -1.11 -2.83
C LYS A 46 15.22 0.13 -2.75
N ASN A 47 14.26 0.13 -1.85
CA ASN A 47 13.46 1.29 -1.56
C ASN A 47 14.26 2.25 -0.67
N PRO A 48 14.52 3.50 -1.11
CA PRO A 48 15.31 4.46 -0.33
C PRO A 48 14.62 4.94 0.97
N ASN A 49 13.30 4.78 1.06
CA ASN A 49 12.54 5.17 2.24
C ASN A 49 12.56 4.11 3.35
N VAL A 50 12.97 2.88 3.03
CA VAL A 50 13.04 1.80 4.01
C VAL A 50 14.38 1.87 4.73
N THR A 51 14.33 2.18 6.02
CA THR A 51 15.51 2.25 6.90
C THR A 51 15.53 1.08 7.87
N SER A 52 16.69 0.84 8.50
CA SER A 52 16.84 -0.12 9.59
C SER A 52 16.53 0.46 10.96
N ASP A 53 16.17 1.75 11.03
CA ASP A 53 15.90 2.41 12.30
C ASP A 53 14.63 1.83 12.93
N PRO A 54 14.65 1.48 14.22
CA PRO A 54 13.46 1.00 14.89
C PRO A 54 12.40 2.10 14.99
N PRO A 55 11.11 1.76 15.07
CA PRO A 55 10.08 2.73 15.36
C PRO A 55 10.27 3.30 16.77
N SER A 56 9.97 4.59 16.95
CA SER A 56 9.82 5.15 18.29
C SER A 56 8.62 4.50 19.01
N ASP A 57 8.55 4.63 20.35
CA ASP A 57 7.42 4.10 21.12
C ASP A 57 6.07 4.70 20.67
N VAL A 58 6.07 5.97 20.24
CA VAL A 58 4.88 6.64 19.70
C VAL A 58 4.47 6.04 18.36
N GLU A 59 5.41 5.83 17.45
CA GLU A 59 5.15 5.19 16.15
C GLU A 59 4.63 3.76 16.31
N ARG A 60 5.23 3.00 17.23
CA ARG A 60 4.76 1.65 17.58
C ARG A 60 3.35 1.70 18.15
N GLY A 61 3.06 2.64 19.05
CA GLY A 61 1.71 2.85 19.58
C GLY A 61 0.69 3.12 18.48
N TYR A 62 1.03 3.93 17.46
CA TYR A 62 0.15 4.15 16.31
C TYR A 62 -0.04 2.89 15.46
N ALA A 63 0.99 2.07 15.29
CA ALA A 63 0.88 0.81 14.59
C ALA A 63 -0.05 -0.17 15.31
N ASP A 64 0.03 -0.26 16.65
CA ASP A 64 -0.83 -1.11 17.47
C ASP A 64 -2.27 -0.60 17.49
N TYR A 65 -2.51 0.70 17.65
CA TYR A 65 -3.84 1.30 17.59
C TYR A 65 -4.56 1.00 16.27
N ALA A 66 -3.83 0.94 15.16
CA ALA A 66 -4.41 0.63 13.87
C ALA A 66 -4.99 -0.81 13.80
N ILE A 67 -4.44 -1.74 14.60
CA ILE A 67 -4.90 -3.13 14.65
C ILE A 67 -6.15 -3.28 15.52
N ASP A 68 -6.13 -2.70 16.73
CA ASP A 68 -7.13 -3.00 17.75
C ASP A 68 -8.53 -2.48 17.44
N GLU A 69 -8.64 -1.23 16.95
CA GLU A 69 -9.94 -0.58 16.74
C GLU A 69 -9.94 0.25 15.46
N TYR A 70 -9.08 -0.09 14.47
CA TYR A 70 -8.90 0.70 13.25
C TYR A 70 -8.66 2.18 13.56
N ARG A 71 -7.76 2.47 14.53
CA ARG A 71 -7.38 3.81 14.94
C ARG A 71 -6.22 4.30 14.09
N PHE A 72 -6.52 4.84 12.93
CA PHE A 72 -5.50 5.26 11.98
C PHE A 72 -4.96 6.65 12.30
N TYR A 73 -3.64 6.73 12.51
CA TYR A 73 -2.98 8.01 12.76
C TYR A 73 -2.94 8.86 11.48
N VAL A 74 -3.77 9.89 11.44
CA VAL A 74 -3.80 10.82 10.31
C VAL A 74 -2.75 11.92 10.49
N ASN A 75 -2.81 12.67 11.57
CA ASN A 75 -1.78 13.61 12.05
C ASN A 75 -2.11 14.10 13.47
N GLU A 76 -1.21 14.88 14.06
CA GLU A 76 -1.33 15.41 15.44
C GLU A 76 -2.56 16.31 15.70
N ASN A 77 -3.16 16.88 14.67
CA ASN A 77 -4.37 17.71 14.83
C ASN A 77 -5.64 16.88 15.05
N TYR A 78 -5.62 15.61 14.63
CA TYR A 78 -6.78 14.73 14.61
C TYR A 78 -6.59 13.53 15.55
N LEU A 79 -6.33 13.81 16.82
CA LEU A 79 -6.27 12.81 17.88
C LEU A 79 -7.52 12.90 18.77
N GLU A 80 -8.07 11.74 19.14
CA GLU A 80 -9.15 11.62 20.12
C GLU A 80 -8.65 12.02 21.52
N ASP A 81 -7.42 11.58 21.83
CA ASP A 81 -6.71 11.98 23.04
C ASP A 81 -5.29 12.45 22.67
N LYS A 82 -5.03 13.74 22.88
CA LYS A 82 -3.74 14.34 22.57
C LYS A 82 -2.64 14.00 23.59
N ILE A 83 -3.02 13.68 24.83
CA ILE A 83 -2.07 13.32 25.90
C ILE A 83 -1.58 11.90 25.66
N LEU A 84 -2.50 10.98 25.43
CA LEU A 84 -2.20 9.58 25.16
C LEU A 84 -1.81 9.32 23.70
N LYS A 85 -1.75 10.35 22.86
CA LYS A 85 -1.48 10.24 21.42
C LYS A 85 -2.42 9.23 20.72
N LYS A 86 -3.68 9.16 21.16
CA LYS A 86 -4.64 8.16 20.69
C LYS A 86 -5.45 8.69 19.50
N PRO A 87 -5.38 8.04 18.32
CA PRO A 87 -6.20 8.39 17.16
C PRO A 87 -7.68 8.05 17.38
N TYR A 88 -8.57 8.67 16.61
CA TYR A 88 -9.98 8.29 16.59
C TYR A 88 -10.18 6.87 16.05
N SER A 89 -11.12 6.12 16.65
CA SER A 89 -11.54 4.83 16.11
C SER A 89 -12.43 5.00 14.89
N LEU A 90 -12.16 4.22 13.85
CA LEU A 90 -13.01 4.10 12.66
C LEU A 90 -13.87 2.83 12.71
N GLN A 91 -13.89 2.12 13.84
CA GLN A 91 -14.64 0.88 13.97
C GLN A 91 -16.15 1.15 14.13
N ASN A 92 -16.96 0.52 13.28
CA ASN A 92 -18.41 0.44 13.44
C ASN A 92 -18.78 -0.56 14.55
N SER A 93 -20.05 -0.54 14.98
CA SER A 93 -20.58 -1.51 15.97
C SER A 93 -20.49 -2.97 15.52
N ASP A 94 -20.51 -3.24 14.23
CA ASP A 94 -20.33 -4.56 13.61
C ASP A 94 -18.87 -4.93 13.35
N LYS A 95 -17.94 -4.15 13.89
CA LYS A 95 -16.48 -4.30 13.72
C LYS A 95 -15.94 -4.07 12.30
N THR A 96 -16.74 -3.52 11.40
CA THR A 96 -16.26 -3.08 10.07
C THR A 96 -15.61 -1.71 10.13
N ILE A 97 -14.83 -1.34 9.09
CA ILE A 97 -14.17 -0.03 9.00
C ILE A 97 -15.12 1.01 8.43
N ASN A 98 -15.30 2.13 9.14
CA ASN A 98 -16.05 3.29 8.69
C ASN A 98 -15.13 4.28 7.96
N TRP A 99 -14.88 4.06 6.69
CA TRP A 99 -14.06 4.96 5.87
C TRP A 99 -14.66 6.35 5.65
N LYS A 100 -15.93 6.55 6.02
CA LYS A 100 -16.61 7.86 5.95
C LYS A 100 -16.53 8.64 7.27
N PHE A 101 -15.95 8.04 8.31
CA PHE A 101 -15.81 8.70 9.61
C PHE A 101 -15.01 9.99 9.47
N THR A 102 -15.50 11.05 10.11
CA THR A 102 -14.79 12.32 10.25
C THR A 102 -15.03 12.84 11.67
N PRO A 103 -13.98 13.20 12.42
CA PRO A 103 -14.14 13.74 13.76
C PRO A 103 -14.99 15.01 13.74
N LYS A 104 -15.79 15.21 14.79
CA LYS A 104 -16.62 16.42 14.91
C LYS A 104 -15.74 17.68 14.87
N GLY A 105 -16.03 18.59 13.97
CA GLY A 105 -15.30 19.84 13.78
C GLY A 105 -14.04 19.72 12.91
N ALA A 106 -13.68 18.52 12.45
CA ALA A 106 -12.61 18.37 11.47
C ALA A 106 -13.07 18.84 10.09
N ASP A 107 -12.12 19.38 9.33
CA ASP A 107 -12.33 19.75 7.94
C ASP A 107 -12.14 18.57 6.98
N ASN A 108 -12.31 18.84 5.68
CA ASN A 108 -12.15 17.82 4.63
C ASN A 108 -10.71 17.26 4.52
N GLU A 109 -9.73 17.91 5.15
CA GLU A 109 -8.34 17.45 5.11
C GLU A 109 -8.16 16.14 5.87
N TYR A 110 -8.96 15.89 6.93
CA TYR A 110 -8.99 14.59 7.61
C TYR A 110 -9.24 13.43 6.63
N GLN A 111 -10.31 13.53 5.82
CA GLN A 111 -10.66 12.50 4.84
C GLN A 111 -9.59 12.34 3.75
N LYS A 112 -9.02 13.43 3.27
CA LYS A 112 -7.93 13.37 2.28
C LYS A 112 -6.72 12.65 2.84
N GLN A 113 -6.29 12.95 4.06
CA GLN A 113 -5.13 12.34 4.70
C GLN A 113 -5.39 10.89 5.09
N LEU A 114 -6.60 10.55 5.54
CA LEU A 114 -7.00 9.17 5.81
C LEU A 114 -6.75 8.27 4.59
N HIS A 115 -7.15 8.73 3.41
CA HIS A 115 -7.01 7.98 2.16
C HIS A 115 -5.61 8.05 1.52
N ARG A 116 -4.64 8.74 2.14
CA ARG A 116 -3.21 8.68 1.77
C ARG A 116 -2.50 7.44 2.31
N HIS A 117 -3.03 6.81 3.33
CA HIS A 117 -2.48 5.64 4.02
C HIS A 117 -1.09 5.85 4.66
N ASN A 118 -0.73 7.10 5.00
CA ASN A 118 0.57 7.44 5.62
C ASN A 118 0.82 6.73 6.95
N TRP A 119 -0.22 6.25 7.60
CA TRP A 119 -0.15 5.51 8.85
C TRP A 119 0.23 4.04 8.67
N MET A 120 0.02 3.46 7.48
CA MET A 120 0.34 2.05 7.22
C MET A 120 1.85 1.71 7.31
N PRO A 121 2.80 2.52 6.78
CA PRO A 121 4.23 2.22 6.88
C PRO A 121 4.74 2.04 8.30
N LEU A 122 4.08 2.62 9.32
CA LEU A 122 4.42 2.41 10.74
C LEU A 122 4.26 0.95 11.16
N GLN A 123 3.29 0.23 10.59
CA GLN A 123 3.12 -1.21 10.81
C GLN A 123 4.28 -2.00 10.20
N GLY A 124 4.72 -1.63 8.99
CA GLY A 124 5.88 -2.25 8.34
C GLY A 124 7.16 -2.06 9.15
N LYS A 125 7.40 -0.85 9.65
CA LYS A 125 8.54 -0.52 10.51
C LYS A 125 8.50 -1.30 11.83
N SER A 126 7.32 -1.42 12.45
CA SER A 126 7.13 -2.22 13.68
C SER A 126 7.31 -3.72 13.43
N TYR A 127 6.90 -4.23 12.27
CA TYR A 127 7.16 -5.60 11.84
C TYR A 127 8.65 -5.87 11.66
N GLN A 128 9.38 -4.97 11.01
CA GLN A 128 10.82 -5.13 10.78
C GLN A 128 11.59 -5.36 12.08
N GLU A 129 11.18 -4.70 13.17
CA GLU A 129 11.83 -4.85 14.48
C GLU A 129 11.37 -6.11 15.21
N SER A 130 10.05 -6.37 15.24
CA SER A 130 9.46 -7.42 16.11
C SER A 130 9.25 -8.75 15.43
N HIS A 131 9.14 -8.78 14.11
CA HIS A 131 8.66 -9.91 13.30
C HIS A 131 7.27 -10.41 13.74
N ASP A 132 6.46 -9.55 14.39
CA ASP A 132 5.10 -9.89 14.80
C ASP A 132 4.16 -9.83 13.59
N GLU A 133 3.64 -10.99 13.21
CA GLU A 133 2.78 -11.15 12.03
C GLU A 133 1.45 -10.39 12.12
N LYS A 134 1.06 -9.92 13.31
CA LYS A 134 -0.14 -9.10 13.49
C LYS A 134 -0.14 -7.87 12.55
N TYR A 135 1.03 -7.26 12.32
CA TYR A 135 1.17 -6.10 11.46
C TYR A 135 0.95 -6.44 9.97
N MET A 136 1.51 -7.57 9.52
CA MET A 136 1.28 -8.05 8.15
C MET A 136 -0.19 -8.42 7.91
N LEU A 137 -0.81 -9.10 8.87
CA LEU A 137 -2.22 -9.49 8.80
C LEU A 137 -3.14 -8.27 8.79
N SER A 138 -2.86 -7.26 9.63
CA SER A 138 -3.57 -5.99 9.64
C SER A 138 -3.47 -5.26 8.30
N TRP A 139 -2.26 -5.15 7.72
CA TRP A 139 -2.10 -4.54 6.40
C TRP A 139 -2.93 -5.26 5.34
N LYS A 140 -2.90 -6.60 5.29
CA LYS A 140 -3.71 -7.40 4.36
C LYS A 140 -5.20 -7.11 4.52
N GLU A 141 -5.69 -7.17 5.74
CA GLU A 141 -7.10 -6.94 6.05
C GLU A 141 -7.54 -5.55 5.61
N VAL A 142 -6.84 -4.52 6.10
CA VAL A 142 -7.25 -3.13 5.90
C VAL A 142 -7.09 -2.70 4.44
N TYR A 143 -6.01 -3.12 3.78
CA TYR A 143 -5.80 -2.80 2.36
C TYR A 143 -6.81 -3.51 1.46
N THR A 144 -7.14 -4.77 1.75
CA THR A 144 -8.19 -5.52 1.02
C THR A 144 -9.55 -4.85 1.20
N ASP A 145 -9.91 -4.47 2.43
CA ASP A 145 -11.18 -3.79 2.70
C ASP A 145 -11.25 -2.42 1.98
N TRP A 146 -10.14 -1.67 1.98
CA TRP A 146 -10.08 -0.39 1.29
C TRP A 146 -10.29 -0.54 -0.22
N ILE A 147 -9.59 -1.47 -0.86
CA ILE A 147 -9.72 -1.75 -2.31
C ILE A 147 -11.16 -2.16 -2.65
N ALA A 148 -11.75 -3.04 -1.87
CA ALA A 148 -13.12 -3.50 -2.11
C ALA A 148 -14.17 -2.38 -2.01
N LYS A 149 -13.96 -1.42 -1.08
CA LYS A 149 -14.88 -0.31 -0.84
C LYS A 149 -14.64 0.92 -1.71
N HIS A 150 -13.47 1.00 -2.35
CA HIS A 150 -13.07 2.16 -3.15
C HIS A 150 -12.51 1.71 -4.50
N PRO A 151 -13.34 1.10 -5.36
CA PRO A 151 -12.90 0.65 -6.68
C PRO A 151 -12.39 1.83 -7.51
N LEU A 152 -11.60 1.51 -8.55
CA LEU A 152 -11.10 2.48 -9.51
C LEU A 152 -12.27 3.27 -10.11
N PRO A 153 -12.25 4.62 -10.07
CA PRO A 153 -13.35 5.42 -10.57
C PRO A 153 -13.42 5.36 -12.10
N GLU A 154 -14.64 5.30 -12.61
CA GLU A 154 -14.91 5.55 -14.02
C GLU A 154 -14.95 7.06 -14.26
N GLY A 155 -13.92 7.64 -14.88
CA GLY A 155 -13.85 9.07 -15.24
C GLY A 155 -13.07 9.95 -14.25
N SER A 156 -13.58 11.16 -13.96
CA SER A 156 -12.84 12.18 -13.23
C SER A 156 -12.42 11.78 -11.82
N PRO A 157 -11.24 12.23 -11.33
CA PRO A 157 -10.74 11.92 -10.00
C PRO A 157 -11.70 12.28 -8.87
N ASP A 158 -11.92 11.37 -7.94
CA ASP A 158 -12.58 11.64 -6.66
C ASP A 158 -11.67 12.50 -5.78
N LYS A 159 -12.21 13.55 -5.18
CA LYS A 159 -11.44 14.52 -4.39
C LYS A 159 -10.79 13.95 -3.12
N PHE A 160 -11.26 12.84 -2.62
CA PHE A 160 -10.79 12.28 -1.35
C PHE A 160 -9.94 11.03 -1.53
N LYS A 161 -10.36 10.09 -2.38
CA LYS A 161 -9.77 8.76 -2.48
C LYS A 161 -8.81 8.63 -3.65
N TRP A 162 -9.24 9.10 -4.83
CA TRP A 162 -8.52 8.96 -6.10
C TRP A 162 -7.93 10.27 -6.63
N TYR A 163 -7.83 11.29 -5.78
CA TYR A 163 -7.11 12.52 -6.14
C TYR A 163 -5.61 12.26 -6.25
N GLN A 164 -4.94 12.91 -7.19
CA GLN A 164 -3.55 12.62 -7.55
C GLN A 164 -2.59 12.59 -6.36
N LEU A 165 -2.73 13.52 -5.40
CA LEU A 165 -1.87 13.57 -4.21
C LEU A 165 -2.08 12.33 -3.31
N GLN A 166 -3.33 11.89 -3.12
CA GLN A 166 -3.64 10.72 -2.30
C GLN A 166 -3.12 9.45 -2.95
N VAL A 167 -3.30 9.31 -4.27
CA VAL A 167 -2.79 8.15 -5.02
C VAL A 167 -1.25 8.14 -4.99
N SER A 168 -0.61 9.30 -5.21
CA SER A 168 0.86 9.43 -5.14
C SER A 168 1.41 8.96 -3.81
N THR A 169 0.80 9.41 -2.72
CA THR A 169 1.25 9.06 -1.37
C THR A 169 1.02 7.57 -1.07
N ARG A 170 -0.13 7.01 -1.51
CA ARG A 170 -0.38 5.56 -1.38
C ARG A 170 0.66 4.72 -2.14
N ILE A 171 0.96 5.07 -3.38
CA ILE A 171 2.00 4.36 -4.16
C ILE A 171 3.31 4.32 -3.37
N MET A 172 3.80 5.45 -2.88
CA MET A 172 5.04 5.49 -2.10
C MET A 172 4.96 4.63 -0.84
N GLY A 173 3.92 4.78 -0.03
CA GLY A 173 3.74 3.99 1.20
C GLY A 173 3.57 2.49 0.94
N GLN A 174 2.88 2.09 -0.13
CA GLN A 174 2.73 0.68 -0.50
C GLN A 174 4.06 0.05 -0.96
N THR A 175 4.97 0.82 -1.57
CA THR A 175 6.32 0.32 -1.89
C THR A 175 7.15 0.05 -0.63
N GLU A 176 6.98 0.87 0.41
CA GLU A 176 7.63 0.64 1.71
C GLU A 176 7.10 -0.62 2.39
N LEU A 177 5.77 -0.76 2.46
CA LEU A 177 5.11 -1.93 3.05
C LEU A 177 5.51 -3.23 2.34
N PHE A 178 5.60 -3.20 1.01
CA PHE A 178 6.11 -4.34 0.24
C PHE A 178 7.51 -4.75 0.71
N GLU A 179 8.45 -3.81 0.85
CA GLU A 179 9.82 -4.11 1.28
C GLU A 179 9.86 -4.64 2.72
N TYR A 180 9.10 -4.06 3.64
CA TYR A 180 9.05 -4.53 5.01
C TYR A 180 8.47 -5.94 5.14
N PHE A 181 7.40 -6.25 4.38
CA PHE A 181 6.62 -7.47 4.58
C PHE A 181 6.94 -8.62 3.61
N LYS A 182 7.68 -8.40 2.53
CA LYS A 182 7.90 -9.44 1.50
C LYS A 182 8.51 -10.74 2.03
N SER A 183 9.22 -10.69 3.17
CA SER A 183 9.81 -11.87 3.82
C SER A 183 8.88 -12.58 4.80
N SER A 184 7.73 -11.98 5.13
CA SER A 184 6.73 -12.59 6.03
C SER A 184 6.20 -13.90 5.47
N PRO A 185 5.97 -14.93 6.29
CA PRO A 185 5.29 -16.15 5.88
C PRO A 185 3.83 -15.88 5.45
N ASN A 186 3.18 -14.83 5.96
CA ASN A 186 1.84 -14.43 5.56
C ASN A 186 1.80 -13.60 4.27
N PHE A 187 2.96 -13.21 3.73
CA PHE A 187 3.08 -12.62 2.39
C PHE A 187 3.11 -13.76 1.35
N THR A 188 1.94 -14.29 1.01
CA THR A 188 1.79 -15.44 0.11
C THR A 188 1.87 -15.03 -1.36
N SER A 189 1.99 -16.00 -2.26
CA SER A 189 1.96 -15.77 -3.72
C SER A 189 0.63 -15.18 -4.19
N GLU A 190 -0.48 -15.57 -3.57
CA GLU A 190 -1.80 -15.03 -3.85
C GLU A 190 -1.90 -13.56 -3.40
N TRP A 191 -1.31 -13.23 -2.23
CA TRP A 191 -1.25 -11.84 -1.77
C TRP A 191 -0.37 -10.98 -2.67
N LEU A 192 0.77 -11.51 -3.13
CA LEU A 192 1.62 -10.83 -4.11
C LEU A 192 0.85 -10.48 -5.37
N SER A 193 0.09 -11.43 -5.92
CA SER A 193 -0.75 -11.23 -7.10
C SER A 193 -1.78 -10.12 -6.87
N PHE A 194 -2.54 -10.19 -5.77
CA PHE A 194 -3.48 -9.15 -5.38
C PHE A 194 -2.80 -7.77 -5.28
N PHE A 195 -1.67 -7.71 -4.59
CA PHE A 195 -0.91 -6.48 -4.41
C PHE A 195 -0.46 -5.87 -5.75
N LEU A 196 0.16 -6.66 -6.61
CA LEU A 196 0.69 -6.19 -7.91
C LEU A 196 -0.41 -5.67 -8.83
N ILE A 197 -1.56 -6.36 -8.88
CA ILE A 197 -2.71 -5.90 -9.67
C ILE A 197 -3.14 -4.51 -9.23
N HIS A 198 -3.43 -4.35 -7.95
CA HIS A 198 -3.95 -3.07 -7.46
C HIS A 198 -2.89 -1.97 -7.41
N PHE A 199 -1.62 -2.33 -7.23
CA PHE A 199 -0.52 -1.39 -7.33
C PHE A 199 -0.38 -0.85 -8.77
N ALA A 200 -0.44 -1.73 -9.77
CA ALA A 200 -0.43 -1.34 -11.19
C ALA A 200 -1.64 -0.44 -11.53
N GLU A 201 -2.84 -0.80 -11.07
CA GLU A 201 -4.05 0.04 -11.24
C GLU A 201 -3.86 1.47 -10.68
N HIS A 202 -3.21 1.63 -9.53
CA HIS A 202 -2.90 2.94 -8.97
C HIS A 202 -1.87 3.70 -9.83
N ALA A 203 -0.84 3.03 -10.30
CA ALA A 203 0.19 3.64 -11.14
C ALA A 203 -0.36 4.06 -12.50
N ASP A 204 -1.14 3.19 -13.14
CA ASP A 204 -1.81 3.47 -14.43
C ASP A 204 -2.77 4.64 -14.30
N TYR A 205 -3.62 4.62 -13.27
CA TYR A 205 -4.52 5.73 -12.99
C TYR A 205 -3.75 7.05 -12.83
N LEU A 206 -2.67 7.04 -12.05
CA LEU A 206 -1.87 8.24 -11.82
C LEU A 206 -1.19 8.74 -13.11
N SER A 207 -0.79 7.84 -14.01
CA SER A 207 -0.19 8.18 -15.29
C SER A 207 -1.19 8.82 -16.27
N GLN A 208 -2.46 8.37 -16.23
CA GLN A 208 -3.54 8.83 -17.11
C GLN A 208 -4.13 10.17 -16.66
N TYR A 209 -4.28 10.38 -15.35
CA TYR A 209 -4.92 11.58 -14.79
C TYR A 209 -3.89 12.58 -14.25
N LYS A 210 -3.15 13.18 -15.17
CA LYS A 210 -2.12 14.17 -14.82
C LYS A 210 -2.73 15.42 -14.19
N TYR A 211 -2.15 15.86 -13.06
CA TYR A 211 -2.52 17.13 -12.44
C TYR A 211 -2.11 18.31 -13.33
N ALA A 212 -3.08 19.21 -13.60
CA ALA A 212 -2.86 20.31 -14.54
C ALA A 212 -2.07 21.50 -13.96
N GLY A 213 -1.92 21.59 -12.63
CA GLY A 213 -1.21 22.68 -11.96
C GLY A 213 0.28 22.40 -11.80
N GLY A 214 1.08 23.47 -11.75
CA GLY A 214 2.54 23.39 -11.50
C GLY A 214 2.88 23.57 -10.03
N ASN A 215 2.48 22.63 -9.16
CA ASN A 215 2.73 22.71 -7.71
C ASN A 215 3.19 21.37 -7.13
N ASN A 216 3.19 21.28 -5.79
CA ASN A 216 3.59 20.07 -5.06
C ASN A 216 2.80 18.81 -5.45
N ILE A 217 1.57 18.92 -5.94
CA ILE A 217 0.76 17.76 -6.35
C ILE A 217 1.38 17.12 -7.60
N LEU A 218 1.72 17.93 -8.62
CA LEU A 218 2.38 17.43 -9.83
C LEU A 218 3.75 16.83 -9.51
N LEU A 219 4.51 17.46 -8.60
CA LEU A 219 5.79 16.92 -8.14
C LEU A 219 5.61 15.56 -7.45
N SER A 220 4.65 15.45 -6.52
CA SER A 220 4.35 14.19 -5.84
C SER A 220 3.92 13.10 -6.81
N GLN A 221 3.13 13.44 -7.83
CA GLN A 221 2.73 12.54 -8.90
C GLN A 221 3.93 12.00 -9.68
N ALA A 222 4.85 12.89 -10.08
CA ALA A 222 6.06 12.50 -10.79
C ALA A 222 6.95 11.59 -9.95
N VAL A 223 7.16 11.92 -8.67
CA VAL A 223 7.96 11.12 -7.73
C VAL A 223 7.34 9.74 -7.54
N ALA A 224 6.02 9.66 -7.34
CA ALA A 224 5.34 8.37 -7.15
C ALA A 224 5.46 7.46 -8.38
N LEU A 225 5.36 8.00 -9.59
CA LEU A 225 5.57 7.24 -10.83
C LEU A 225 7.04 6.78 -10.99
N VAL A 226 8.00 7.60 -10.57
CA VAL A 226 9.42 7.18 -10.51
C VAL A 226 9.60 6.03 -9.53
N PHE A 227 8.99 6.10 -8.33
CA PHE A 227 9.01 5.00 -7.37
C PHE A 227 8.39 3.72 -7.94
N ALA A 228 7.21 3.83 -8.55
CA ALA A 228 6.54 2.68 -9.16
C ALA A 228 7.42 2.01 -10.23
N GLY A 229 7.90 2.78 -11.22
CA GLY A 229 8.70 2.23 -12.31
C GLY A 229 10.10 1.77 -11.91
N THR A 230 10.69 2.35 -10.85
CA THR A 230 12.02 1.96 -10.38
C THR A 230 11.96 0.73 -9.46
N LEU A 231 10.95 0.67 -8.59
CA LEU A 231 10.83 -0.41 -7.60
C LEU A 231 10.09 -1.64 -8.14
N PHE A 232 9.30 -1.46 -9.18
CA PHE A 232 8.59 -2.55 -9.87
C PHE A 232 8.77 -2.46 -11.39
N PRO A 233 10.02 -2.52 -11.89
CA PRO A 233 10.29 -2.42 -13.34
C PRO A 233 9.80 -3.63 -14.12
N GLU A 234 9.32 -4.66 -13.45
CA GLU A 234 8.65 -5.84 -14.02
C GLU A 234 7.21 -5.52 -14.49
N LEU A 235 6.61 -4.44 -14.02
CA LEU A 235 5.29 -3.98 -14.49
C LEU A 235 5.41 -3.34 -15.89
N LYS A 236 4.32 -3.41 -16.67
CA LYS A 236 4.24 -2.81 -18.02
C LYS A 236 3.86 -1.34 -17.93
#